data_fd122e3f635be60c8f8645e8546bec9d
#
_entry.id   fd122e3f635be60c8f8645e8546bec9d
#
_cell.length_a   1.000
_cell.length_b   1.000
_cell.length_c   1.000
_cell.angle_alpha   90.00
_cell.angle_beta   90.00
_cell.angle_gamma   90.00
#
_symmetry.space_group_name_H-M   'P 1'
#
loop_
_entity.id
_entity.type
_entity.pdbx_description
1 polymer ?
#
loop_
_entity_poly.entity_id
_entity_poly.type
_entity_poly.pdbx_seq_one_letter_code
_entity_poly.pdbx_strand_id
1 'polypeptide(L)'
;MATLTAEDGGSIMIKEAIIKLSKKEDLSYEMAQTVMDEIMTGEADDIQKSAYLTALAMKGETIDEITASAAGMRTHCTRLLNDMDVLEIVGTGGDRSNSFNISTTAALVISAGGVSVAKHGNRAASSKSGAADVLEALGVNITVSPAQSAQMLKDIDICFLFAQKYHTAMRYVANVRKELGIRTVFNILGPLSNPAGANMQVMGVYDENLVEPLERVLFNLGVKNAMVVYGQDCLDEISMSARTTVCEIKDGIFRSYEIEPEQFGFKKCSKEELVGGSPEENAKITLAILNGEKGPKREAVLMNAGAGFYVAGKVSTLEAGVKLAAELIDSGKAKERLDEFVKLSNQ
;
A
#
# COMPACT_ATOMS: atom_id res chain seq x y z
N MET A 1 29.39 -14.16 32.50
CA MET A 1 28.72 -15.02 31.50
C MET A 1 27.68 -15.83 32.24
N ALA A 2 26.43 -15.40 32.21
CA ALA A 2 25.34 -16.20 32.77
C ALA A 2 24.90 -17.14 31.66
N THR A 3 25.10 -18.43 31.84
CA THR A 3 24.52 -19.50 31.06
C THR A 3 23.02 -19.51 31.33
N LEU A 4 22.23 -19.08 30.34
CA LEU A 4 20.81 -19.28 30.34
C LEU A 4 20.56 -20.77 30.18
N THR A 5 20.20 -21.45 31.27
CA THR A 5 19.71 -22.83 31.27
C THR A 5 18.29 -22.86 30.67
N ALA A 6 18.07 -23.77 29.76
CA ALA A 6 16.78 -24.08 29.18
C ALA A 6 15.85 -24.71 30.22
N GLU A 7 15.15 -23.90 31.01
CA GLU A 7 13.99 -24.28 31.81
C GLU A 7 13.08 -23.05 31.98
N ASP A 8 12.34 -22.73 30.89
CA ASP A 8 11.05 -22.07 30.99
C ASP A 8 10.29 -22.34 29.68
N GLY A 9 9.09 -22.85 29.82
CA GLY A 9 8.30 -23.36 28.70
C GLY A 9 8.13 -22.36 27.56
N GLY A 10 8.57 -22.74 26.36
CA GLY A 10 8.50 -21.98 25.13
C GLY A 10 9.57 -20.89 25.05
N SER A 11 10.78 -21.23 24.57
CA SER A 11 11.77 -20.21 24.21
C SER A 11 11.15 -19.33 23.13
N ILE A 12 10.76 -18.13 23.50
CA ILE A 12 10.24 -17.14 22.58
C ILE A 12 11.38 -16.77 21.64
N MET A 13 11.20 -17.04 20.35
CA MET A 13 12.21 -16.83 19.28
C MET A 13 12.70 -15.39 19.21
N ILE A 14 11.84 -14.43 19.59
CA ILE A 14 12.17 -13.00 19.59
C ILE A 14 13.40 -12.67 20.45
N LYS A 15 13.65 -13.39 21.55
CA LYS A 15 14.84 -13.18 22.40
C LYS A 15 16.13 -13.53 21.64
N GLU A 16 16.12 -14.65 20.93
CA GLU A 16 17.25 -15.07 20.11
C GLU A 16 17.47 -14.11 18.94
N ALA A 17 16.40 -13.71 18.27
CA ALA A 17 16.44 -12.72 17.20
C ALA A 17 17.05 -11.38 17.67
N ILE A 18 16.67 -10.87 18.84
CA ILE A 18 17.25 -9.65 19.42
C ILE A 18 18.76 -9.80 19.61
N ILE A 19 19.23 -10.95 20.12
CA ILE A 19 20.68 -11.21 20.32
C ILE A 19 21.42 -11.19 18.98
N LYS A 20 20.88 -11.78 17.91
CA LYS A 20 21.45 -11.73 16.57
C LYS A 20 21.49 -10.30 16.02
N LEU A 21 20.34 -9.61 16.02
CA LEU A 21 20.22 -8.24 15.53
C LEU A 21 21.14 -7.26 16.28
N SER A 22 21.38 -7.46 17.59
CA SER A 22 22.31 -6.63 18.36
C SER A 22 23.78 -6.76 17.91
N LYS A 23 24.09 -7.85 17.21
CA LYS A 23 25.40 -8.10 16.57
C LYS A 23 25.40 -7.72 15.09
N LYS A 24 24.30 -7.14 14.58
CA LYS A 24 24.05 -6.83 13.15
C LYS A 24 24.03 -8.08 12.27
N GLU A 25 23.68 -9.23 12.82
CA GLU A 25 23.48 -10.47 12.07
C GLU A 25 22.07 -10.48 11.45
N ASP A 26 21.95 -11.00 10.23
CA ASP A 26 20.67 -11.18 9.57
C ASP A 26 19.90 -12.35 10.18
N LEU A 27 18.58 -12.25 10.15
CA LEU A 27 17.69 -13.34 10.55
C LEU A 27 17.37 -14.23 9.35
N SER A 28 17.21 -15.53 9.60
CA SER A 28 16.63 -16.40 8.57
C SER A 28 15.13 -16.06 8.37
N TYR A 29 14.60 -16.44 7.21
CA TYR A 29 13.17 -16.30 6.90
C TYR A 29 12.30 -16.90 8.00
N GLU A 30 12.60 -18.13 8.43
CA GLU A 30 11.85 -18.88 9.42
C GLU A 30 11.88 -18.19 10.79
N MET A 31 13.05 -17.65 11.19
CA MET A 31 13.18 -16.92 12.44
C MET A 31 12.35 -15.64 12.41
N ALA A 32 12.46 -14.84 11.36
CA ALA A 32 11.73 -13.60 11.22
C ALA A 32 10.20 -13.83 11.16
N GLN A 33 9.76 -14.92 10.51
CA GLN A 33 8.35 -15.31 10.46
C GLN A 33 7.83 -15.71 11.85
N THR A 34 8.58 -16.56 12.58
CA THR A 34 8.22 -16.98 13.93
C THR A 34 8.12 -15.80 14.88
N VAL A 35 9.08 -14.86 14.81
CA VAL A 35 9.03 -13.63 15.64
C VAL A 35 7.79 -12.80 15.30
N MET A 36 7.42 -12.69 14.01
CA MET A 36 6.21 -11.98 13.63
C MET A 36 4.95 -12.69 14.18
N ASP A 37 4.91 -14.01 14.16
CA ASP A 37 3.81 -14.78 14.76
C ASP A 37 3.71 -14.52 16.28
N GLU A 38 4.83 -14.54 17.01
CA GLU A 38 4.87 -14.20 18.44
C GLU A 38 4.37 -12.78 18.74
N ILE A 39 4.69 -11.83 17.87
CA ILE A 39 4.20 -10.44 17.98
C ILE A 39 2.69 -10.38 17.71
N MET A 40 2.21 -11.05 16.67
CA MET A 40 0.81 -10.99 16.21
C MET A 40 -0.13 -11.81 17.10
N THR A 41 0.36 -12.80 17.86
CA THR A 41 -0.41 -13.55 18.88
C THR A 41 -0.39 -12.86 20.24
N GLY A 42 0.54 -11.92 20.46
CA GLY A 42 0.70 -11.22 21.74
C GLY A 42 1.56 -11.99 22.75
N GLU A 43 2.27 -13.04 22.31
CA GLU A 43 3.20 -13.80 23.16
C GLU A 43 4.44 -12.98 23.54
N ALA A 44 4.94 -12.15 22.62
CA ALA A 44 6.02 -11.21 22.90
C ALA A 44 5.51 -10.04 23.75
N ASP A 45 6.26 -9.69 24.81
CA ASP A 45 5.96 -8.51 25.61
C ASP A 45 6.41 -7.19 24.91
N ASP A 46 6.01 -6.03 25.47
CA ASP A 46 6.28 -4.74 24.86
C ASP A 46 7.76 -4.37 24.88
N ILE A 47 8.54 -4.86 25.87
CA ILE A 47 9.99 -4.64 25.94
C ILE A 47 10.70 -5.42 24.84
N GLN A 48 10.30 -6.67 24.62
CA GLN A 48 10.84 -7.52 23.56
C GLN A 48 10.51 -6.96 22.18
N LYS A 49 9.24 -6.55 21.94
CA LYS A 49 8.82 -5.91 20.69
C LYS A 49 9.61 -4.63 20.43
N SER A 50 9.79 -3.78 21.45
CA SER A 50 10.56 -2.53 21.33
C SER A 50 12.02 -2.80 20.97
N ALA A 51 12.66 -3.76 21.66
CA ALA A 51 14.05 -4.13 21.39
C ALA A 51 14.21 -4.72 19.97
N TYR A 52 13.33 -5.65 19.57
CA TYR A 52 13.36 -6.27 18.26
C TYR A 52 13.19 -5.25 17.13
N LEU A 53 12.14 -4.44 17.19
CA LEU A 53 11.84 -3.46 16.15
C LEU A 53 12.92 -2.40 16.01
N THR A 54 13.49 -1.96 17.14
CA THR A 54 14.59 -1.00 17.15
C THR A 54 15.86 -1.62 16.57
N ALA A 55 16.24 -2.82 17.01
CA ALA A 55 17.46 -3.49 16.54
C ALA A 55 17.36 -3.82 15.04
N LEU A 56 16.21 -4.28 14.57
CA LEU A 56 15.96 -4.57 13.15
C LEU A 56 16.06 -3.29 12.29
N ALA A 57 15.43 -2.20 12.73
CA ALA A 57 15.49 -0.92 12.04
C ALA A 57 16.93 -0.33 12.01
N MET A 58 17.71 -0.49 13.11
CA MET A 58 19.10 -0.04 13.18
C MET A 58 20.06 -0.87 12.32
N LYS A 59 19.77 -2.16 12.13
CA LYS A 59 20.54 -3.03 11.25
C LYS A 59 20.22 -2.72 9.78
N GLY A 60 18.95 -2.44 9.48
CA GLY A 60 18.35 -2.42 8.16
C GLY A 60 17.80 -3.80 7.78
N GLU A 61 16.56 -3.83 7.33
CA GLU A 61 15.84 -5.05 7.00
C GLU A 61 16.37 -5.68 5.70
N THR A 62 16.54 -6.99 5.66
CA THR A 62 16.81 -7.73 4.43
C THR A 62 15.51 -8.08 3.71
N ILE A 63 15.61 -8.44 2.42
CA ILE A 63 14.47 -8.91 1.62
C ILE A 63 13.77 -10.09 2.30
N ASP A 64 14.54 -11.05 2.82
CA ASP A 64 13.98 -12.22 3.51
C ASP A 64 13.27 -11.86 4.80
N GLU A 65 13.84 -10.96 5.61
CA GLU A 65 13.20 -10.47 6.84
C GLU A 65 11.89 -9.72 6.58
N ILE A 66 11.87 -8.87 5.54
CA ILE A 66 10.64 -8.17 5.13
C ILE A 66 9.60 -9.16 4.60
N THR A 67 10.03 -10.10 3.73
CA THR A 67 9.13 -11.11 3.15
C THR A 67 8.50 -11.97 4.25
N ALA A 68 9.32 -12.48 5.18
CA ALA A 68 8.85 -13.28 6.31
C ALA A 68 7.89 -12.51 7.22
N SER A 69 8.22 -11.25 7.53
CA SER A 69 7.36 -10.38 8.33
C SER A 69 6.00 -10.13 7.67
N ALA A 70 6.00 -9.89 6.35
CA ALA A 70 4.76 -9.70 5.58
C ALA A 70 3.93 -11.01 5.52
N ALA A 71 4.58 -12.14 5.32
CA ALA A 71 3.93 -13.45 5.32
C ALA A 71 3.27 -13.75 6.68
N GLY A 72 3.98 -13.54 7.79
CA GLY A 72 3.44 -13.66 9.14
C GLY A 72 2.24 -12.75 9.36
N MET A 73 2.31 -11.47 8.95
CA MET A 73 1.20 -10.54 9.06
C MET A 73 -0.03 -10.98 8.24
N ARG A 74 0.18 -11.54 7.03
CA ARG A 74 -0.89 -12.10 6.18
C ARG A 74 -1.59 -13.31 6.82
N THR A 75 -0.86 -14.12 7.61
CA THR A 75 -1.41 -15.28 8.31
C THR A 75 -2.41 -14.87 9.39
N HIS A 76 -2.18 -13.72 10.03
CA HIS A 76 -2.99 -13.20 11.13
C HIS A 76 -4.05 -12.17 10.69
N CYS A 77 -4.28 -11.98 9.41
CA CYS A 77 -5.33 -11.09 8.93
C CYS A 77 -6.65 -11.82 8.68
N THR A 78 -7.76 -11.09 8.77
CA THR A 78 -9.05 -11.56 8.25
C THR A 78 -8.99 -11.55 6.72
N ARG A 79 -9.01 -12.71 6.09
CA ARG A 79 -8.89 -12.83 4.64
C ARG A 79 -10.19 -12.46 3.93
N LEU A 80 -10.08 -11.75 2.83
CA LEU A 80 -11.14 -11.61 1.84
C LEU A 80 -10.94 -12.70 0.78
N LEU A 81 -11.75 -13.76 0.87
CA LEU A 81 -11.66 -14.88 -0.07
C LEU A 81 -12.26 -14.47 -1.42
N ASN A 82 -11.49 -14.65 -2.47
CA ASN A 82 -11.88 -14.44 -3.86
C ASN A 82 -11.03 -15.33 -4.77
N ASP A 83 -11.48 -15.53 -6.00
CA ASP A 83 -10.82 -16.29 -7.07
C ASP A 83 -10.41 -15.41 -8.26
N MET A 84 -10.38 -14.09 -8.06
CA MET A 84 -10.13 -13.09 -9.09
C MET A 84 -8.66 -12.68 -9.12
N ASP A 85 -8.19 -12.22 -10.28
CA ASP A 85 -6.97 -11.42 -10.34
C ASP A 85 -7.29 -10.01 -9.82
N VAL A 86 -6.59 -9.58 -8.79
CA VAL A 86 -6.89 -8.35 -8.04
C VAL A 86 -5.69 -7.43 -8.02
N LEU A 87 -5.94 -6.18 -8.34
CA LEU A 87 -4.96 -5.10 -8.25
C LEU A 87 -5.05 -4.38 -6.90
N GLU A 88 -3.90 -4.09 -6.32
CA GLU A 88 -3.74 -3.06 -5.29
C GLU A 88 -3.02 -1.85 -5.86
N ILE A 89 -3.48 -0.64 -5.50
CA ILE A 89 -2.75 0.61 -5.73
C ILE A 89 -2.64 1.36 -4.41
N VAL A 90 -1.41 1.55 -3.91
CA VAL A 90 -1.17 2.02 -2.55
C VAL A 90 0.22 2.64 -2.39
N GLY A 91 0.34 3.67 -1.57
CA GLY A 91 1.64 4.16 -1.08
C GLY A 91 1.94 3.62 0.32
N THR A 92 3.21 3.60 0.70
CA THR A 92 3.64 3.28 2.07
C THR A 92 3.16 4.31 3.08
N GLY A 93 2.89 5.52 2.61
CA GLY A 93 2.71 6.67 3.48
C GLY A 93 4.03 7.17 4.08
N GLY A 94 3.94 8.23 4.88
CA GLY A 94 5.12 8.74 5.61
C GLY A 94 6.10 9.54 4.75
N ASP A 95 5.77 9.86 3.52
CA ASP A 95 6.52 10.67 2.56
C ASP A 95 6.54 12.17 2.90
N ARG A 96 5.64 12.62 3.78
CA ARG A 96 5.45 14.02 4.22
C ARG A 96 5.09 14.98 3.09
N SER A 97 4.61 14.49 1.95
CA SER A 97 4.21 15.32 0.81
C SER A 97 2.95 16.12 1.09
N ASN A 98 2.09 15.62 1.97
CA ASN A 98 0.72 16.10 2.17
C ASN A 98 -0.09 16.16 0.87
N SER A 99 0.19 15.27 -0.08
CA SER A 99 -0.56 15.17 -1.33
C SER A 99 -2.03 14.85 -1.07
N PHE A 100 -2.91 15.21 -2.01
CA PHE A 100 -4.27 14.69 -1.97
C PHE A 100 -4.27 13.15 -2.20
N ASN A 101 -5.40 12.49 -2.01
CA ASN A 101 -5.48 11.02 -2.08
C ASN A 101 -5.41 10.50 -3.53
N ILE A 102 -4.21 10.57 -4.15
CA ILE A 102 -3.95 10.23 -5.56
C ILE A 102 -4.34 8.79 -5.84
N SER A 103 -3.74 7.82 -5.13
CA SER A 103 -3.99 6.39 -5.36
C SER A 103 -5.44 5.98 -5.07
N THR A 104 -6.12 6.64 -4.11
CA THR A 104 -7.54 6.38 -3.85
C THR A 104 -8.42 6.87 -4.99
N THR A 105 -8.13 8.03 -5.54
CA THR A 105 -8.84 8.55 -6.72
C THR A 105 -8.54 7.70 -7.96
N ALA A 106 -7.28 7.29 -8.16
CA ALA A 106 -6.87 6.40 -9.24
C ALA A 106 -7.57 5.03 -9.17
N ALA A 107 -7.76 4.47 -7.96
CA ALA A 107 -8.48 3.20 -7.76
C ALA A 107 -9.91 3.23 -8.33
N LEU A 108 -10.63 4.35 -8.16
CA LEU A 108 -11.97 4.55 -8.73
C LEU A 108 -11.92 4.56 -10.27
N VAL A 109 -10.92 5.19 -10.86
CA VAL A 109 -10.74 5.24 -12.32
C VAL A 109 -10.38 3.85 -12.86
N ILE A 110 -9.47 3.13 -12.19
CA ILE A 110 -9.03 1.80 -12.59
C ILE A 110 -10.20 0.81 -12.56
N SER A 111 -10.99 0.82 -11.50
CA SER A 111 -12.16 -0.06 -11.38
C SER A 111 -13.24 0.26 -12.42
N ALA A 112 -13.44 1.53 -12.79
CA ALA A 112 -14.35 1.91 -13.87
C ALA A 112 -13.93 1.37 -15.24
N GLY A 113 -12.64 1.05 -15.41
CA GLY A 113 -12.09 0.39 -16.60
C GLY A 113 -12.20 -1.14 -16.57
N GLY A 114 -12.85 -1.73 -15.56
CA GLY A 114 -13.04 -3.19 -15.43
C GLY A 114 -11.78 -3.94 -15.02
N VAL A 115 -11.00 -3.34 -14.12
CA VAL A 115 -9.92 -4.00 -13.37
C VAL A 115 -10.37 -4.11 -11.92
N SER A 116 -10.36 -5.30 -11.37
CA SER A 116 -10.79 -5.52 -9.98
C SER A 116 -9.75 -4.97 -9.00
N VAL A 117 -10.14 -3.98 -8.21
CA VAL A 117 -9.28 -3.27 -7.24
C VAL A 117 -9.74 -3.57 -5.81
N ALA A 118 -8.89 -4.24 -5.04
CA ALA A 118 -9.08 -4.37 -3.60
C ALA A 118 -8.16 -3.38 -2.88
N LYS A 119 -8.65 -2.16 -2.66
CA LYS A 119 -7.83 -1.12 -2.03
C LYS A 119 -7.73 -1.34 -0.52
N HIS A 120 -6.54 -1.67 -0.06
CA HIS A 120 -6.22 -1.73 1.36
C HIS A 120 -5.79 -0.34 1.86
N GLY A 121 -6.28 0.08 3.00
CA GLY A 121 -5.93 1.39 3.51
C GLY A 121 -6.37 1.65 4.94
N ASN A 122 -5.88 2.76 5.49
CA ASN A 122 -6.15 3.18 6.87
C ASN A 122 -6.51 4.66 6.92
N ARG A 123 -6.83 5.12 8.13
CA ARG A 123 -6.91 6.55 8.44
C ARG A 123 -5.52 7.19 8.38
N ALA A 124 -5.48 8.50 8.29
CA ALA A 124 -4.25 9.26 8.32
C ALA A 124 -3.41 8.95 9.56
N ALA A 125 -2.11 8.73 9.36
CA ALA A 125 -1.14 8.60 10.44
C ALA A 125 -0.30 9.87 10.61
N SER A 126 0.19 10.42 9.51
CA SER A 126 1.02 11.64 9.47
C SER A 126 0.51 12.71 8.50
N SER A 127 -0.33 12.32 7.54
CA SER A 127 -1.01 13.24 6.61
C SER A 127 -2.30 13.80 7.22
N LYS A 128 -2.96 14.72 6.50
CA LYS A 128 -4.24 15.30 6.92
C LYS A 128 -5.45 14.40 6.59
N SER A 129 -5.31 13.48 5.62
CA SER A 129 -6.38 12.60 5.15
C SER A 129 -5.80 11.28 4.63
N GLY A 130 -6.17 10.18 5.26
CA GLY A 130 -5.87 8.82 4.77
C GLY A 130 -6.91 8.35 3.76
N ALA A 131 -6.68 7.17 3.18
CA ALA A 131 -7.61 6.57 2.22
C ALA A 131 -9.00 6.33 2.84
N ALA A 132 -9.06 5.87 4.10
CA ALA A 132 -10.32 5.67 4.82
C ALA A 132 -11.07 6.99 5.03
N ASP A 133 -10.35 8.05 5.39
CA ASP A 133 -10.94 9.33 5.71
C ASP A 133 -11.60 9.98 4.49
N VAL A 134 -10.92 9.98 3.34
CA VAL A 134 -11.49 10.54 2.10
C VAL A 134 -12.64 9.70 1.56
N LEU A 135 -12.61 8.37 1.69
CA LEU A 135 -13.71 7.52 1.26
C LEU A 135 -14.96 7.74 2.12
N GLU A 136 -14.82 7.90 3.44
CA GLU A 136 -15.94 8.30 4.32
C GLU A 136 -16.50 9.68 3.91
N ALA A 137 -15.64 10.66 3.65
CA ALA A 137 -16.06 11.99 3.20
C ALA A 137 -16.76 11.97 1.82
N LEU A 138 -16.46 10.97 0.98
CA LEU A 138 -17.16 10.70 -0.28
C LEU A 138 -18.48 9.93 -0.08
N GLY A 139 -18.80 9.49 1.13
CA GLY A 139 -20.03 8.77 1.48
C GLY A 139 -19.92 7.24 1.43
N VAL A 140 -18.73 6.69 1.24
CA VAL A 140 -18.50 5.23 1.26
C VAL A 140 -18.51 4.73 2.70
N ASN A 141 -19.29 3.68 2.98
CA ASN A 141 -19.21 2.97 4.25
C ASN A 141 -17.98 2.05 4.27
N ILE A 142 -16.93 2.47 4.97
CA ILE A 142 -15.66 1.75 5.06
C ILE A 142 -15.69 0.57 6.04
N THR A 143 -16.78 0.38 6.79
CA THR A 143 -16.91 -0.64 7.83
C THR A 143 -17.76 -1.84 7.43
N VAL A 144 -17.95 -2.05 6.15
CA VAL A 144 -18.69 -3.19 5.61
C VAL A 144 -18.07 -4.54 5.98
N SER A 145 -18.85 -5.61 5.96
CA SER A 145 -18.36 -6.97 6.25
C SER A 145 -17.43 -7.48 5.14
N PRO A 146 -16.53 -8.44 5.44
CA PRO A 146 -15.71 -9.09 4.40
C PRO A 146 -16.54 -9.71 3.26
N ALA A 147 -17.70 -10.28 3.57
CA ALA A 147 -18.61 -10.84 2.57
C ALA A 147 -19.17 -9.74 1.64
N GLN A 148 -19.55 -8.60 2.19
CA GLN A 148 -20.02 -7.45 1.41
C GLN A 148 -18.89 -6.83 0.58
N SER A 149 -17.65 -6.75 1.12
CA SER A 149 -16.48 -6.33 0.35
C SER A 149 -16.21 -7.27 -0.84
N ALA A 150 -16.30 -8.58 -0.64
CA ALA A 150 -16.14 -9.57 -1.72
C ALA A 150 -17.23 -9.44 -2.78
N GLN A 151 -18.48 -9.18 -2.36
CA GLN A 151 -19.59 -8.96 -3.30
C GLN A 151 -19.39 -7.68 -4.13
N MET A 152 -18.98 -6.56 -3.49
CA MET A 152 -18.70 -5.32 -4.22
C MET A 152 -17.53 -5.49 -5.20
N LEU A 153 -16.46 -6.21 -4.80
CA LEU A 153 -15.34 -6.50 -5.71
C LEU A 153 -15.82 -7.25 -6.96
N LYS A 154 -16.76 -8.18 -6.80
CA LYS A 154 -17.34 -8.95 -7.90
C LYS A 154 -18.31 -8.14 -8.77
N ASP A 155 -19.14 -7.29 -8.17
CA ASP A 155 -20.22 -6.60 -8.86
C ASP A 155 -19.77 -5.29 -9.54
N ILE A 156 -18.82 -4.59 -8.91
CA ILE A 156 -18.37 -3.26 -9.34
C ILE A 156 -16.84 -3.11 -9.38
N ASP A 157 -16.08 -4.19 -9.39
CA ASP A 157 -14.62 -4.19 -9.51
C ASP A 157 -13.88 -3.33 -8.46
N ILE A 158 -14.51 -3.00 -7.32
CA ILE A 158 -13.84 -2.26 -6.26
C ILE A 158 -14.38 -2.63 -4.89
N CYS A 159 -13.46 -2.77 -3.93
CA CYS A 159 -13.79 -2.77 -2.51
C CYS A 159 -12.72 -2.02 -1.72
N PHE A 160 -13.07 -1.61 -0.49
CA PHE A 160 -12.13 -1.03 0.46
C PHE A 160 -11.95 -1.96 1.66
N LEU A 161 -10.68 -2.28 1.93
CA LEU A 161 -10.27 -3.13 3.03
C LEU A 161 -9.70 -2.25 4.14
N PHE A 162 -10.55 -1.88 5.10
CA PHE A 162 -10.16 -1.02 6.21
C PHE A 162 -9.19 -1.76 7.13
N ALA A 163 -7.94 -1.32 7.20
CA ALA A 163 -6.85 -2.02 7.89
C ALA A 163 -7.17 -2.40 9.34
N GLN A 164 -7.84 -1.52 10.09
CA GLN A 164 -8.20 -1.79 11.50
C GLN A 164 -9.18 -2.96 11.64
N LYS A 165 -10.00 -3.21 10.62
CA LYS A 165 -10.97 -4.31 10.62
C LYS A 165 -10.36 -5.64 10.19
N TYR A 166 -9.41 -5.59 9.25
CA TYR A 166 -8.80 -6.79 8.69
C TYR A 166 -7.54 -7.25 9.45
N HIS A 167 -6.78 -6.34 10.04
CA HIS A 167 -5.55 -6.62 10.80
C HIS A 167 -5.73 -6.37 12.30
N THR A 168 -6.66 -7.07 12.92
CA THR A 168 -6.98 -6.92 14.35
C THR A 168 -5.78 -7.25 15.26
N ALA A 169 -4.87 -8.11 14.82
CA ALA A 169 -3.63 -8.45 15.53
C ALA A 169 -2.68 -7.23 15.71
N MET A 170 -2.82 -6.18 14.90
CA MET A 170 -2.04 -4.96 15.06
C MET A 170 -2.21 -4.27 16.42
N ARG A 171 -3.28 -4.57 17.16
CA ARG A 171 -3.48 -4.11 18.54
C ARG A 171 -2.32 -4.48 19.47
N TYR A 172 -1.66 -5.61 19.20
CA TYR A 172 -0.56 -6.10 20.04
C TYR A 172 0.74 -5.32 19.86
N VAL A 173 0.89 -4.53 18.80
CA VAL A 173 2.10 -3.76 18.50
C VAL A 173 1.84 -2.26 18.35
N ALA A 174 0.59 -1.84 18.28
CA ALA A 174 0.22 -0.44 18.01
C ALA A 174 0.79 0.53 19.06
N ASN A 175 0.71 0.18 20.35
CA ASN A 175 1.24 1.03 21.43
C ASN A 175 2.77 1.14 21.35
N VAL A 176 3.46 0.03 21.15
CA VAL A 176 4.92 0.00 21.02
C VAL A 176 5.38 0.89 19.85
N ARG A 177 4.75 0.79 18.69
CA ARG A 177 5.07 1.64 17.52
C ARG A 177 4.86 3.12 17.81
N LYS A 178 3.78 3.46 18.51
CA LYS A 178 3.47 4.84 18.90
C LYS A 178 4.53 5.42 19.82
N GLU A 179 4.90 4.66 20.86
CA GLU A 179 5.88 5.11 21.87
C GLU A 179 7.30 5.17 21.30
N LEU A 180 7.67 4.25 20.41
CA LEU A 180 8.98 4.29 19.72
C LEU A 180 9.13 5.54 18.84
N GLY A 181 8.08 5.96 18.13
CA GLY A 181 8.11 7.16 17.30
C GLY A 181 9.09 7.14 16.13
N ILE A 182 9.69 5.98 15.82
CA ILE A 182 10.62 5.77 14.70
C ILE A 182 9.98 4.94 13.60
N ARG A 183 10.59 4.98 12.40
CA ARG A 183 10.23 4.03 11.34
C ARG A 183 10.73 2.64 11.70
N THR A 184 9.90 1.64 11.46
CA THR A 184 10.19 0.21 11.65
C THR A 184 9.68 -0.57 10.45
N VAL A 185 9.94 -1.86 10.37
CA VAL A 185 9.41 -2.75 9.32
C VAL A 185 7.91 -2.57 9.11
N PHE A 186 7.14 -2.26 10.15
CA PHE A 186 5.69 -2.02 10.04
C PHE A 186 5.30 -0.81 9.16
N ASN A 187 6.23 0.08 8.82
CA ASN A 187 5.95 1.20 7.92
C ASN A 187 5.86 0.76 6.46
N ILE A 188 6.39 -0.41 6.12
CA ILE A 188 6.36 -0.99 4.78
C ILE A 188 5.47 -2.23 4.67
N LEU A 189 5.07 -2.85 5.79
CA LEU A 189 4.27 -4.08 5.77
C LEU A 189 2.81 -3.87 5.33
N GLY A 190 2.24 -2.68 5.52
CA GLY A 190 0.85 -2.39 5.13
C GLY A 190 0.57 -2.75 3.67
N PRO A 191 1.28 -2.14 2.71
CA PRO A 191 1.15 -2.46 1.28
C PRO A 191 1.45 -3.92 0.92
N LEU A 192 2.26 -4.62 1.72
CA LEU A 192 2.65 -6.02 1.48
C LEU A 192 1.64 -7.04 2.04
N SER A 193 0.61 -6.57 2.75
CA SER A 193 -0.28 -7.44 3.53
C SER A 193 -1.76 -7.29 3.15
N ASN A 194 -2.04 -7.09 1.86
CA ASN A 194 -3.41 -6.95 1.38
C ASN A 194 -4.25 -8.19 1.70
N PRO A 195 -5.37 -8.05 2.43
CA PRO A 195 -6.22 -9.18 2.85
C PRO A 195 -6.90 -9.94 1.70
N ALA A 196 -7.04 -9.32 0.51
CA ALA A 196 -7.60 -9.99 -0.67
C ALA A 196 -6.56 -10.84 -1.41
N GLY A 197 -5.29 -10.83 -0.98
CA GLY A 197 -4.23 -11.54 -1.67
C GLY A 197 -3.95 -10.97 -3.06
N ALA A 198 -3.96 -9.64 -3.19
CA ALA A 198 -3.71 -8.96 -4.47
C ALA A 198 -2.46 -9.54 -5.16
N ASN A 199 -2.63 -9.96 -6.41
CA ASN A 199 -1.58 -10.57 -7.23
C ASN A 199 -1.04 -9.62 -8.31
N MET A 200 -1.56 -8.40 -8.35
CA MET A 200 -1.08 -7.27 -9.14
C MET A 200 -0.96 -6.05 -8.23
N GLN A 201 0.09 -5.24 -8.38
CA GLN A 201 0.28 -4.11 -7.47
C GLN A 201 1.00 -2.91 -8.10
N VAL A 202 0.52 -1.71 -7.84
CA VAL A 202 1.27 -0.46 -7.97
C VAL A 202 1.53 0.07 -6.57
N MET A 203 2.80 0.13 -6.18
CA MET A 203 3.22 0.47 -4.83
C MET A 203 4.16 1.66 -4.82
N GLY A 204 3.75 2.77 -4.22
CA GLY A 204 4.63 3.89 -3.96
C GLY A 204 5.41 3.73 -2.66
N VAL A 205 6.65 4.21 -2.63
CA VAL A 205 7.52 4.15 -1.47
C VAL A 205 8.04 5.53 -1.07
N TYR A 206 8.26 5.75 0.23
CA TYR A 206 8.75 7.01 0.78
C TYR A 206 10.27 7.21 0.65
N ASP A 207 11.01 6.19 0.21
CA ASP A 207 12.47 6.20 0.09
C ASP A 207 12.86 5.40 -1.15
N GLU A 208 13.71 5.99 -2.00
CA GLU A 208 14.15 5.38 -3.25
C GLU A 208 14.87 4.04 -3.03
N ASN A 209 15.61 3.90 -1.93
CA ASN A 209 16.32 2.67 -1.59
C ASN A 209 15.38 1.47 -1.35
N LEU A 210 14.08 1.71 -1.19
CA LEU A 210 13.07 0.67 -1.02
C LEU A 210 12.50 0.15 -2.36
N VAL A 211 12.74 0.85 -3.47
CA VAL A 211 12.11 0.53 -4.77
C VAL A 211 12.44 -0.90 -5.20
N GLU A 212 13.71 -1.22 -5.37
CA GLU A 212 14.13 -2.54 -5.83
C GLU A 212 13.92 -3.64 -4.76
N PRO A 213 14.26 -3.44 -3.47
CA PRO A 213 14.02 -4.44 -2.44
C PRO A 213 12.54 -4.84 -2.31
N LEU A 214 11.62 -3.87 -2.30
CA LEU A 214 10.20 -4.16 -2.12
C LEU A 214 9.57 -4.80 -3.37
N GLU A 215 10.09 -4.53 -4.56
CA GLU A 215 9.71 -5.26 -5.76
C GLU A 215 10.03 -6.75 -5.64
N ARG A 216 11.23 -7.10 -5.15
CA ARG A 216 11.63 -8.49 -4.88
C ARG A 216 10.79 -9.14 -3.78
N VAL A 217 10.46 -8.38 -2.73
CA VAL A 217 9.55 -8.84 -1.68
C VAL A 217 8.17 -9.17 -2.26
N LEU A 218 7.60 -8.30 -3.09
CA LEU A 218 6.32 -8.55 -3.75
C LEU A 218 6.35 -9.84 -4.58
N PHE A 219 7.42 -10.05 -5.36
CA PHE A 219 7.61 -11.27 -6.12
C PHE A 219 7.65 -12.52 -5.21
N ASN A 220 8.43 -12.48 -4.13
CA ASN A 220 8.53 -13.57 -3.16
C ASN A 220 7.18 -13.87 -2.48
N LEU A 221 6.33 -12.86 -2.32
CA LEU A 221 4.97 -12.97 -1.78
C LEU A 221 3.93 -13.44 -2.82
N GLY A 222 4.35 -13.73 -4.05
CA GLY A 222 3.52 -14.30 -5.11
C GLY A 222 2.77 -13.26 -5.96
N VAL A 223 3.16 -11.99 -5.91
CA VAL A 223 2.64 -10.96 -6.83
C VAL A 223 3.20 -11.22 -8.23
N LYS A 224 2.32 -11.29 -9.23
CA LYS A 224 2.69 -11.66 -10.61
C LYS A 224 3.21 -10.49 -11.41
N ASN A 225 2.51 -9.35 -11.32
CA ASN A 225 2.88 -8.11 -12.00
C ASN A 225 2.85 -6.97 -11.00
N ALA A 226 3.89 -6.16 -10.95
CA ALA A 226 3.94 -5.02 -10.06
C ALA A 226 4.78 -3.88 -10.64
N MET A 227 4.55 -2.69 -10.11
CA MET A 227 5.42 -1.53 -10.23
C MET A 227 5.62 -0.94 -8.84
N VAL A 228 6.87 -0.92 -8.36
CA VAL A 228 7.26 -0.14 -7.19
C VAL A 228 7.83 1.17 -7.67
N VAL A 229 7.33 2.28 -7.14
CA VAL A 229 7.61 3.62 -7.65
C VAL A 229 8.03 4.58 -6.53
N TYR A 230 8.90 5.54 -6.89
CA TYR A 230 9.32 6.62 -6.01
C TYR A 230 9.44 7.91 -6.80
N GLY A 231 8.63 8.92 -6.47
CA GLY A 231 8.77 10.26 -7.01
C GLY A 231 10.01 10.95 -6.43
N GLN A 232 10.88 11.48 -7.30
CA GLN A 232 12.15 12.11 -6.89
C GLN A 232 11.96 13.41 -6.07
N ASP A 233 10.73 13.85 -5.90
CA ASP A 233 10.28 14.89 -4.98
C ASP A 233 9.84 14.32 -3.61
N CYS A 234 10.23 13.07 -3.29
CA CYS A 234 9.86 12.33 -2.10
C CYS A 234 8.37 11.97 -2.03
N LEU A 235 7.74 11.73 -3.18
CA LEU A 235 6.34 11.31 -3.26
C LEU A 235 6.23 9.79 -3.38
N ASP A 236 5.39 9.16 -2.57
CA ASP A 236 5.09 7.72 -2.65
C ASP A 236 3.99 7.39 -3.66
N GLU A 237 4.09 8.03 -4.83
CA GLU A 237 3.20 7.89 -6.01
C GLU A 237 4.01 8.19 -7.29
N ILE A 238 3.46 7.95 -8.46
CA ILE A 238 4.01 8.49 -9.71
C ILE A 238 3.81 10.00 -9.70
N SER A 239 4.92 10.75 -9.73
CA SER A 239 4.91 12.20 -9.53
C SER A 239 4.59 12.99 -10.80
N MET A 240 3.80 14.07 -10.64
CA MET A 240 3.61 15.11 -11.64
C MET A 240 4.58 16.29 -11.50
N SER A 241 5.35 16.33 -10.41
CA SER A 241 6.29 17.45 -10.16
C SER A 241 7.76 17.06 -10.34
N ALA A 242 8.06 15.76 -10.47
CA ALA A 242 9.42 15.24 -10.63
C ALA A 242 9.44 13.99 -11.51
N ARG A 243 10.64 13.49 -11.79
CA ARG A 243 10.82 12.13 -12.30
C ARG A 243 10.39 11.13 -11.27
N THR A 244 10.04 9.93 -11.73
CA THR A 244 9.70 8.79 -10.87
C THR A 244 10.61 7.64 -11.21
N THR A 245 11.32 7.12 -10.21
CA THR A 245 12.07 5.86 -10.29
C THR A 245 11.07 4.72 -10.23
N VAL A 246 11.23 3.76 -11.12
CA VAL A 246 10.35 2.59 -11.27
C VAL A 246 11.18 1.32 -11.27
N CYS A 247 10.76 0.33 -10.47
CA CYS A 247 11.11 -1.06 -10.67
C CYS A 247 9.83 -1.83 -10.96
N GLU A 248 9.79 -2.60 -12.04
CA GLU A 248 8.65 -3.41 -12.42
C GLU A 248 8.95 -4.88 -12.48
N ILE A 249 7.99 -5.72 -12.11
CA ILE A 249 7.94 -7.13 -12.46
C ILE A 249 6.83 -7.32 -13.47
N LYS A 250 7.18 -7.92 -14.59
CA LYS A 250 6.24 -8.38 -15.58
C LYS A 250 6.71 -9.71 -16.17
N ASP A 251 5.85 -10.71 -16.14
CA ASP A 251 6.18 -12.06 -16.63
C ASP A 251 7.48 -12.64 -16.02
N GLY A 252 7.74 -12.35 -14.74
CA GLY A 252 8.94 -12.78 -14.01
C GLY A 252 10.22 -12.01 -14.35
N ILE A 253 10.13 -10.98 -15.19
CA ILE A 253 11.27 -10.14 -15.60
C ILE A 253 11.25 -8.84 -14.80
N PHE A 254 12.38 -8.54 -14.16
CA PHE A 254 12.59 -7.27 -13.43
C PHE A 254 13.21 -6.24 -14.36
N ARG A 255 12.68 -5.01 -14.31
CA ARG A 255 13.20 -3.86 -15.05
C ARG A 255 13.18 -2.62 -14.17
N SER A 256 14.30 -1.87 -14.18
CA SER A 256 14.39 -0.57 -13.51
C SER A 256 14.58 0.52 -14.55
N TYR A 257 13.79 1.60 -14.44
CA TYR A 257 13.83 2.75 -15.34
C TYR A 257 13.23 3.97 -14.66
N GLU A 258 13.34 5.13 -15.30
CA GLU A 258 12.69 6.36 -14.88
C GLU A 258 11.59 6.74 -15.87
N ILE A 259 10.53 7.36 -15.34
CA ILE A 259 9.48 8.02 -16.11
C ILE A 259 9.33 9.48 -15.68
N GLU A 260 8.84 10.30 -16.57
CA GLU A 260 8.55 11.72 -16.27
C GLU A 260 7.27 12.19 -16.98
N PRO A 261 6.58 13.22 -16.45
CA PRO A 261 5.29 13.66 -16.97
C PRO A 261 5.30 14.03 -18.45
N GLU A 262 6.42 14.56 -18.95
CA GLU A 262 6.58 14.98 -20.33
C GLU A 262 6.47 13.83 -21.34
N GLN A 263 6.80 12.61 -20.94
CA GLN A 263 6.63 11.40 -21.77
C GLN A 263 5.16 11.10 -22.08
N PHE A 264 4.25 11.58 -21.21
CA PHE A 264 2.80 11.41 -21.34
C PHE A 264 2.12 12.69 -21.91
N GLY A 265 2.91 13.68 -22.35
CA GLY A 265 2.41 14.95 -22.89
C GLY A 265 1.98 15.95 -21.84
N PHE A 266 2.33 15.76 -20.58
CA PHE A 266 2.05 16.67 -19.48
C PHE A 266 3.24 17.60 -19.23
N LYS A 267 2.98 18.73 -18.58
CA LYS A 267 4.03 19.63 -18.07
C LYS A 267 4.20 19.37 -16.58
N LYS A 268 5.44 19.28 -16.12
CA LYS A 268 5.71 19.25 -14.68
C LYS A 268 5.04 20.43 -13.98
N CYS A 269 4.36 20.12 -12.90
CA CYS A 269 3.79 21.12 -11.99
C CYS A 269 4.73 21.37 -10.80
N SER A 270 4.39 22.32 -9.96
CA SER A 270 5.03 22.44 -8.65
C SER A 270 4.46 21.42 -7.66
N LYS A 271 5.23 21.07 -6.63
CA LYS A 271 4.79 20.11 -5.59
C LYS A 271 3.57 20.64 -4.83
N GLU A 272 3.48 21.93 -4.63
CA GLU A 272 2.39 22.63 -3.97
C GLU A 272 1.04 22.44 -4.68
N GLU A 273 1.05 22.28 -6.01
CA GLU A 273 -0.16 22.05 -6.80
C GLU A 273 -0.77 20.66 -6.55
N LEU A 274 0.00 19.72 -5.97
CA LEU A 274 -0.46 18.38 -5.61
C LEU A 274 -0.93 18.26 -4.15
N VAL A 275 -0.73 19.30 -3.35
CA VAL A 275 -1.11 19.30 -1.93
C VAL A 275 -2.62 19.16 -1.78
N GLY A 276 -3.02 18.30 -0.83
CA GLY A 276 -4.38 18.12 -0.38
C GLY A 276 -4.67 18.90 0.91
N GLY A 277 -5.77 18.53 1.55
CA GLY A 277 -6.25 19.15 2.77
C GLY A 277 -6.94 18.17 3.71
N SER A 278 -8.01 18.62 4.35
CA SER A 278 -8.86 17.78 5.18
C SER A 278 -9.54 16.68 4.34
N PRO A 279 -10.14 15.66 4.96
CA PRO A 279 -10.92 14.66 4.25
C PRO A 279 -11.98 15.24 3.32
N GLU A 280 -12.69 16.28 3.77
CA GLU A 280 -13.73 16.96 2.99
C GLU A 280 -13.15 17.76 1.81
N GLU A 281 -11.98 18.39 2.00
CA GLU A 281 -11.27 19.08 0.91
C GLU A 281 -10.77 18.08 -0.14
N ASN A 282 -10.21 16.95 0.30
CA ASN A 282 -9.75 15.89 -0.60
C ASN A 282 -10.91 15.21 -1.33
N ALA A 283 -12.06 15.03 -0.68
CA ALA A 283 -13.28 14.53 -1.32
C ALA A 283 -13.75 15.49 -2.43
N LYS A 284 -13.70 16.81 -2.22
CA LYS A 284 -14.01 17.80 -3.24
C LYS A 284 -13.02 17.73 -4.42
N ILE A 285 -11.72 17.57 -4.15
CA ILE A 285 -10.69 17.38 -5.19
C ILE A 285 -11.00 16.12 -6.01
N THR A 286 -11.26 14.99 -5.36
CA THR A 286 -11.62 13.75 -6.03
C THR A 286 -12.87 13.92 -6.90
N LEU A 287 -13.95 14.53 -6.38
CA LEU A 287 -15.17 14.78 -7.13
C LEU A 287 -14.95 15.70 -8.33
N ALA A 288 -14.14 16.76 -8.18
CA ALA A 288 -13.80 17.67 -9.26
C ALA A 288 -13.07 16.94 -10.41
N ILE A 289 -12.08 16.10 -10.06
CA ILE A 289 -11.36 15.26 -11.04
C ILE A 289 -12.32 14.30 -11.75
N LEU A 290 -13.15 13.56 -11.01
CA LEU A 290 -14.09 12.60 -11.59
C LEU A 290 -15.18 13.25 -12.43
N ASN A 291 -15.47 14.53 -12.21
CA ASN A 291 -16.34 15.36 -13.04
C ASN A 291 -15.61 16.01 -14.23
N GLY A 292 -14.35 15.68 -14.48
CA GLY A 292 -13.61 16.08 -15.67
C GLY A 292 -12.80 17.36 -15.52
N GLU A 293 -12.64 17.94 -14.31
CA GLU A 293 -11.80 19.10 -14.09
C GLU A 293 -10.36 18.80 -14.53
N LYS A 294 -9.78 19.70 -15.32
CA LYS A 294 -8.42 19.58 -15.87
C LYS A 294 -7.40 20.18 -14.91
N GLY A 295 -6.15 19.78 -15.03
CA GLY A 295 -5.02 20.31 -14.27
C GLY A 295 -4.14 19.26 -13.62
N PRO A 296 -3.09 19.69 -12.89
CA PRO A 296 -2.04 18.78 -12.38
C PRO A 296 -2.54 17.65 -11.49
N LYS A 297 -3.55 17.91 -10.67
CA LYS A 297 -4.13 16.86 -9.81
C LYS A 297 -4.80 15.75 -10.63
N ARG A 298 -5.53 16.11 -11.69
CA ARG A 298 -6.10 15.13 -12.62
C ARG A 298 -4.99 14.36 -13.33
N GLU A 299 -3.97 15.04 -13.82
CA GLU A 299 -2.84 14.44 -14.54
C GLU A 299 -2.09 13.43 -13.64
N ALA A 300 -1.89 13.75 -12.36
CA ALA A 300 -1.35 12.80 -11.37
C ALA A 300 -2.23 11.54 -11.27
N VAL A 301 -3.55 11.68 -11.20
CA VAL A 301 -4.48 10.54 -11.20
C VAL A 301 -4.37 9.74 -12.50
N LEU A 302 -4.27 10.41 -13.65
CA LEU A 302 -4.15 9.73 -14.95
C LEU A 302 -2.89 8.87 -15.04
N MET A 303 -1.73 9.38 -14.55
CA MET A 303 -0.47 8.62 -14.56
C MET A 303 -0.56 7.39 -13.63
N ASN A 304 -1.05 7.57 -12.42
CA ASN A 304 -1.17 6.48 -11.45
C ASN A 304 -2.23 5.44 -11.87
N ALA A 305 -3.37 5.88 -12.41
CA ALA A 305 -4.37 4.97 -12.98
C ALA A 305 -3.85 4.26 -14.24
N GLY A 306 -3.11 4.97 -15.07
CA GLY A 306 -2.43 4.40 -16.25
C GLY A 306 -1.49 3.27 -15.90
N ALA A 307 -0.70 3.44 -14.84
CA ALA A 307 0.15 2.38 -14.31
C ALA A 307 -0.67 1.18 -13.82
N GLY A 308 -1.79 1.41 -13.13
CA GLY A 308 -2.70 0.35 -12.71
C GLY A 308 -3.24 -0.47 -13.89
N PHE A 309 -3.67 0.18 -14.97
CA PHE A 309 -4.12 -0.50 -16.19
C PHE A 309 -3.00 -1.30 -16.87
N TYR A 310 -1.79 -0.75 -16.90
CA TYR A 310 -0.64 -1.41 -17.47
C TYR A 310 -0.22 -2.67 -16.68
N VAL A 311 -0.13 -2.55 -15.36
CA VAL A 311 0.19 -3.67 -14.46
C VAL A 311 -0.88 -4.77 -14.53
N ALA A 312 -2.15 -4.38 -14.65
CA ALA A 312 -3.26 -5.32 -14.82
C ALA A 312 -3.33 -5.96 -16.22
N GLY A 313 -2.43 -5.59 -17.15
CA GLY A 313 -2.44 -6.10 -18.52
C GLY A 313 -3.64 -5.66 -19.35
N LYS A 314 -4.40 -4.65 -18.89
CA LYS A 314 -5.54 -4.08 -19.62
C LYS A 314 -5.10 -3.33 -20.87
N VAL A 315 -3.88 -2.79 -20.84
CA VAL A 315 -3.22 -2.09 -21.91
C VAL A 315 -1.76 -2.55 -22.03
N SER A 316 -1.14 -2.33 -23.19
CA SER A 316 0.23 -2.77 -23.46
C SER A 316 1.32 -1.75 -23.09
N THR A 317 0.96 -0.49 -22.88
CA THR A 317 1.90 0.60 -22.53
C THR A 317 1.31 1.54 -21.48
N LEU A 318 2.18 2.26 -20.76
CA LEU A 318 1.76 3.28 -19.78
C LEU A 318 0.96 4.41 -20.46
N GLU A 319 1.38 4.85 -21.65
CA GLU A 319 0.70 5.91 -22.41
C GLU A 319 -0.73 5.50 -22.80
N ALA A 320 -0.93 4.25 -23.19
CA ALA A 320 -2.27 3.72 -23.49
C ALA A 320 -3.13 3.70 -22.21
N GLY A 321 -2.53 3.38 -21.06
CA GLY A 321 -3.21 3.42 -19.77
C GLY A 321 -3.63 4.82 -19.36
N VAL A 322 -2.76 5.81 -19.55
CA VAL A 322 -3.07 7.23 -19.29
C VAL A 322 -4.23 7.72 -20.17
N LYS A 323 -4.24 7.34 -21.44
CA LYS A 323 -5.37 7.66 -22.37
C LYS A 323 -6.67 7.03 -21.92
N LEU A 324 -6.64 5.73 -21.56
CA LEU A 324 -7.83 5.02 -21.06
C LEU A 324 -8.36 5.69 -19.77
N ALA A 325 -7.49 6.06 -18.86
CA ALA A 325 -7.88 6.77 -17.65
C ALA A 325 -8.56 8.10 -17.95
N ALA A 326 -8.05 8.87 -18.93
CA ALA A 326 -8.66 10.12 -19.36
C ALA A 326 -10.06 9.89 -19.99
N GLU A 327 -10.22 8.88 -20.82
CA GLU A 327 -11.51 8.52 -21.44
C GLU A 327 -12.56 8.13 -20.39
N LEU A 328 -12.17 7.39 -19.36
CA LEU A 328 -13.07 6.95 -18.28
C LEU A 328 -13.55 8.12 -17.42
N ILE A 329 -12.68 9.11 -17.18
CA ILE A 329 -13.06 10.33 -16.48
C ILE A 329 -13.95 11.20 -17.38
N ASP A 330 -13.53 11.46 -18.61
CA ASP A 330 -14.24 12.38 -19.53
C ASP A 330 -15.62 11.82 -19.98
N SER A 331 -15.80 10.50 -19.96
CA SER A 331 -17.11 9.87 -20.22
C SER A 331 -18.03 9.79 -18.99
N GLY A 332 -17.55 10.17 -17.80
CA GLY A 332 -18.31 10.08 -16.55
C GLY A 332 -18.31 8.70 -15.88
N LYS A 333 -17.74 7.65 -16.50
CA LYS A 333 -17.74 6.28 -15.96
C LYS A 333 -17.03 6.17 -14.61
N ALA A 334 -15.96 6.92 -14.41
CA ALA A 334 -15.26 6.95 -13.13
C ALA A 334 -16.11 7.58 -12.01
N LYS A 335 -16.92 8.57 -12.33
CA LYS A 335 -17.89 9.16 -11.39
C LYS A 335 -19.04 8.19 -11.08
N GLU A 336 -19.59 7.52 -12.12
CA GLU A 336 -20.62 6.47 -11.94
C GLU A 336 -20.11 5.36 -11.02
N ARG A 337 -18.85 4.93 -11.16
CA ARG A 337 -18.23 3.92 -10.30
C ARG A 337 -18.20 4.36 -8.82
N LEU A 338 -17.88 5.60 -8.54
CA LEU A 338 -17.97 6.13 -7.18
C LEU A 338 -19.41 6.08 -6.66
N ASP A 339 -20.39 6.47 -7.46
CA ASP A 339 -21.79 6.48 -7.05
C ASP A 339 -22.31 5.06 -6.74
N GLU A 340 -21.92 4.07 -7.57
CA GLU A 340 -22.19 2.65 -7.31
C GLU A 340 -21.54 2.18 -6.02
N PHE A 341 -20.27 2.56 -5.78
CA PHE A 341 -19.54 2.18 -4.59
C PHE A 341 -20.17 2.76 -3.32
N VAL A 342 -20.55 4.04 -3.34
CA VAL A 342 -21.30 4.66 -2.24
C VAL A 342 -22.62 3.92 -2.00
N LYS A 343 -23.39 3.66 -3.05
CA LYS A 343 -24.68 2.99 -2.95
C LYS A 343 -24.56 1.59 -2.35
N LEU A 344 -23.66 0.75 -2.88
CA LEU A 344 -23.54 -0.65 -2.46
C LEU A 344 -22.91 -0.79 -1.07
N SER A 345 -22.00 0.10 -0.70
CA SER A 345 -21.41 0.08 0.64
C SER A 345 -22.41 0.45 1.75
N ASN A 346 -23.52 1.14 1.42
CA ASN A 346 -24.54 1.56 2.37
C ASN A 346 -25.81 0.67 2.35
N GLN A 347 -25.81 -0.42 1.60
CA GLN A 347 -26.85 -1.44 1.61
C GLN A 347 -26.55 -2.50 2.67
#